data_c67499ad35dc454b84e5b356e625f494
#
_entry.id   c67499ad35dc454b84e5b356e625f494
#
_cell.length_a   1.000
_cell.length_b   1.000
_cell.length_c   1.000
_cell.angle_alpha   90.00
_cell.angle_beta   90.00
_cell.angle_gamma   90.00
#
_symmetry.space_group_name_H-M   'P 1'
#
loop_
_entity.id
_entity.type
_entity.pdbx_description
1 polymer ?
#
loop_
_entity_poly.entity_id
_entity_poly.type
_entity_poly.pdbx_seq_one_letter_code
_entity_poly.pdbx_strand_id
1 'polypeptide(L)'
;MEDVRRTLARVKALGPDSLTVHSLAIKRAARLNMFKEQYEELAITNTQEMIELTAACAREMGLLPYYMYRQKNMAGNFENVGYAAPGKACIYNILIMEEQQTIAACGAGTTTKVYFPAENRLERAENVKNVEQYIDRLDEMMERKGRLLSLL
;
A
#
# COMPACT_ATOMS: atom_id res chain seq x y z
N MET A 1 16.17 -13.97 -7.97
CA MET A 1 15.17 -14.90 -8.57
C MET A 1 14.84 -16.07 -7.67
N GLU A 2 15.83 -16.77 -7.13
CA GLU A 2 15.58 -17.96 -6.29
C GLU A 2 14.72 -17.65 -5.05
N ASP A 3 15.00 -16.54 -4.36
CA ASP A 3 14.20 -16.12 -3.19
C ASP A 3 12.75 -15.83 -3.55
N VAL A 4 12.51 -15.25 -4.73
CA VAL A 4 11.15 -15.01 -5.24
C VAL A 4 10.44 -16.33 -5.48
N ARG A 5 11.07 -17.29 -6.15
CA ARG A 5 10.51 -18.64 -6.39
C ARG A 5 10.17 -19.34 -5.08
N ARG A 6 11.10 -19.33 -4.12
CA ARG A 6 10.89 -19.93 -2.79
C ARG A 6 9.73 -19.26 -2.04
N THR A 7 9.64 -17.93 -2.10
CA THR A 7 8.54 -17.19 -1.48
C THR A 7 7.20 -17.54 -2.10
N LEU A 8 7.13 -17.56 -3.43
CA LEU A 8 5.91 -17.91 -4.16
C LEU A 8 5.45 -19.34 -3.90
N ALA A 9 6.40 -20.30 -3.81
CA ALA A 9 6.09 -21.69 -3.47
C ALA A 9 5.44 -21.80 -2.08
N ARG A 10 5.96 -21.04 -1.09
CA ARG A 10 5.38 -20.98 0.26
C ARG A 10 4.01 -20.32 0.28
N VAL A 11 3.85 -19.21 -0.44
CA VAL A 11 2.55 -18.51 -0.55
C VAL A 11 1.52 -19.44 -1.20
N LYS A 12 1.89 -20.14 -2.27
CA LYS A 12 1.01 -21.11 -2.93
C LYS A 12 0.60 -22.24 -1.99
N ALA A 13 1.51 -22.74 -1.17
CA ALA A 13 1.21 -23.79 -0.18
C ALA A 13 0.23 -23.33 0.92
N LEU A 14 0.17 -22.02 1.22
CA LEU A 14 -0.80 -21.46 2.17
C LEU A 14 -2.22 -21.32 1.59
N GLY A 15 -2.38 -21.34 0.27
CA GLY A 15 -3.68 -21.25 -0.41
C GLY A 15 -4.46 -19.96 -0.10
N PRO A 16 -3.88 -18.75 -0.25
CA PRO A 16 -4.57 -17.52 0.11
C PRO A 16 -5.74 -17.21 -0.83
N ASP A 17 -6.79 -16.59 -0.32
CA ASP A 17 -7.91 -16.06 -1.10
C ASP A 17 -7.52 -14.83 -1.95
N SER A 18 -6.51 -14.10 -1.52
CA SER A 18 -5.99 -12.93 -2.22
C SER A 18 -4.50 -12.72 -1.96
N LEU A 19 -3.85 -12.03 -2.88
CA LEU A 19 -2.42 -11.73 -2.86
C LEU A 19 -2.19 -10.33 -3.43
N THR A 20 -1.35 -9.53 -2.78
CA THR A 20 -0.86 -8.29 -3.37
C THR A 20 0.64 -8.38 -3.62
N VAL A 21 1.05 -8.10 -4.85
CA VAL A 21 2.44 -8.01 -5.25
C VAL A 21 2.85 -6.55 -5.23
N HIS A 22 3.79 -6.21 -4.35
CA HIS A 22 4.31 -4.85 -4.20
C HIS A 22 5.70 -4.73 -4.80
N SER A 23 5.89 -3.74 -5.66
CA SER A 23 7.21 -3.26 -6.06
C SER A 23 7.70 -2.23 -5.04
N LEU A 24 8.96 -2.36 -4.61
CA LEU A 24 9.52 -1.48 -3.59
C LEU A 24 9.62 -0.04 -4.10
N ALA A 25 9.01 0.90 -3.39
CA ALA A 25 9.17 2.33 -3.63
C ALA A 25 10.21 2.90 -2.65
N ILE A 26 11.34 3.39 -3.19
CA ILE A 26 12.39 4.00 -2.37
C ILE A 26 12.07 5.48 -2.15
N LYS A 27 11.57 5.80 -0.97
CA LYS A 27 11.24 7.18 -0.58
C LYS A 27 12.47 7.92 -0.08
N ARG A 28 12.52 9.24 -0.33
CA ARG A 28 13.67 10.10 0.04
C ARG A 28 14.07 9.98 1.51
N ALA A 29 13.11 9.94 2.43
CA ALA A 29 13.32 9.84 3.87
C ALA A 29 13.36 8.40 4.39
N ALA A 30 13.40 7.39 3.53
CA ALA A 30 13.56 6.00 3.96
C ALA A 30 15.02 5.73 4.36
N ARG A 31 15.24 4.97 5.43
CA ARG A 31 16.59 4.58 5.89
C ARG A 31 17.42 3.97 4.78
N LEU A 32 16.80 3.14 3.95
CA LEU A 32 17.41 2.53 2.78
C LEU A 32 18.01 3.54 1.79
N ASN A 33 17.42 4.73 1.68
CA ASN A 33 17.94 5.82 0.84
C ASN A 33 18.92 6.71 1.59
N MET A 34 18.70 6.94 2.90
CA MET A 34 19.54 7.81 3.72
C MET A 34 20.89 7.17 4.06
N PHE A 35 20.93 5.86 4.20
CA PHE A 35 22.10 5.07 4.61
C PHE A 35 22.45 4.03 3.55
N LYS A 36 22.54 4.42 2.28
CA LYS A 36 22.77 3.53 1.15
C LYS A 36 23.97 2.59 1.35
N GLU A 37 25.04 3.10 1.93
CA GLU A 37 26.28 2.36 2.19
C GLU A 37 26.04 1.15 3.12
N GLN A 38 25.06 1.23 4.03
CA GLN A 38 24.71 0.12 4.93
C GLN A 38 23.91 -0.99 4.23
N TYR A 39 23.45 -0.73 3.00
CA TYR A 39 22.54 -1.60 2.24
C TYR A 39 23.09 -1.93 0.84
N GLU A 40 24.39 -1.72 0.61
CA GLU A 40 25.03 -1.97 -0.70
C GLU A 40 24.90 -3.43 -1.18
N GLU A 41 24.86 -4.38 -0.22
CA GLU A 41 24.67 -5.80 -0.53
C GLU A 41 23.23 -6.17 -0.92
N LEU A 42 22.26 -5.28 -0.68
CA LEU A 42 20.88 -5.51 -1.05
C LEU A 42 20.66 -5.14 -2.53
N ALA A 43 20.65 -6.14 -3.38
CA ALA A 43 20.19 -5.96 -4.77
C ALA A 43 18.68 -5.64 -4.80
N ILE A 44 18.34 -4.36 -4.66
CA ILE A 44 16.96 -3.88 -4.78
C ILE A 44 16.63 -3.73 -6.25
N THR A 45 16.36 -4.86 -6.88
CA THR A 45 15.98 -4.88 -8.30
C THR A 45 14.65 -5.59 -8.47
N ASN A 46 13.67 -4.90 -9.05
CA ASN A 46 12.55 -5.55 -9.69
C ASN A 46 12.87 -5.71 -11.18
N THR A 47 12.65 -6.90 -11.69
CA THR A 47 12.82 -7.21 -13.11
C THR A 47 11.48 -7.62 -13.71
N GLN A 48 11.35 -7.45 -15.01
CA GLN A 48 10.18 -7.92 -15.75
C GLN A 48 9.91 -9.41 -15.48
N GLU A 49 10.97 -10.23 -15.46
CA GLU A 49 10.87 -11.66 -15.17
C GLU A 49 10.29 -11.95 -13.79
N MET A 50 10.66 -11.15 -12.75
CA MET A 50 10.08 -11.31 -11.41
C MET A 50 8.58 -11.02 -11.42
N ILE A 51 8.16 -9.95 -12.08
CA ILE A 51 6.75 -9.56 -12.16
C ILE A 51 5.93 -10.62 -12.92
N GLU A 52 6.45 -11.10 -14.05
CA GLU A 52 5.81 -12.16 -14.84
C GLU A 52 5.67 -13.47 -14.06
N LEU A 53 6.71 -13.84 -13.29
CA LEU A 53 6.67 -15.01 -12.43
C LEU A 53 5.60 -14.88 -11.33
N THR A 54 5.50 -13.71 -10.69
CA THR A 54 4.46 -13.49 -9.67
C THR A 54 3.06 -13.53 -10.26
N ALA A 55 2.85 -12.93 -11.43
CA ALA A 55 1.57 -12.97 -12.15
C ALA A 55 1.19 -14.40 -12.61
N ALA A 56 2.18 -15.18 -13.07
CA ALA A 56 1.97 -16.58 -13.42
C ALA A 56 1.55 -17.40 -12.20
N CYS A 57 2.24 -17.24 -11.08
CA CYS A 57 1.92 -17.92 -9.82
C CYS A 57 0.52 -17.57 -9.31
N ALA A 58 0.12 -16.28 -9.38
CA ALA A 58 -1.24 -15.88 -9.03
C ALA A 58 -2.29 -16.57 -9.89
N ARG A 59 -2.08 -16.63 -11.23
CA ARG A 59 -2.98 -17.36 -12.15
C ARG A 59 -3.07 -18.85 -11.84
N GLU A 60 -1.95 -19.50 -11.54
CA GLU A 60 -1.92 -20.91 -11.12
C GLU A 60 -2.73 -21.19 -9.85
N MET A 61 -2.84 -20.20 -8.96
CA MET A 61 -3.70 -20.26 -7.77
C MET A 61 -5.16 -19.91 -8.07
N GLY A 62 -5.54 -19.60 -9.31
CA GLY A 62 -6.88 -19.15 -9.67
C GLY A 62 -7.20 -17.70 -9.23
N LEU A 63 -6.18 -16.92 -8.92
CA LEU A 63 -6.34 -15.53 -8.52
C LEU A 63 -6.29 -14.60 -9.75
N LEU A 64 -7.29 -13.73 -9.87
CA LEU A 64 -7.41 -12.76 -10.96
C LEU A 64 -7.00 -11.35 -10.48
N PRO A 65 -6.38 -10.53 -11.34
CA PRO A 65 -6.08 -9.15 -11.00
C PRO A 65 -7.38 -8.36 -10.81
N TYR A 66 -7.48 -7.56 -9.75
CA TYR A 66 -8.67 -6.76 -9.46
C TYR A 66 -8.38 -5.29 -9.18
N TYR A 67 -7.15 -4.93 -8.81
CA TYR A 67 -6.70 -3.54 -8.74
C TYR A 67 -5.22 -3.40 -9.06
N MET A 68 -4.82 -2.19 -9.47
CA MET A 68 -3.46 -1.84 -9.80
C MET A 68 -3.14 -0.45 -9.26
N TYR A 69 -1.94 -0.29 -8.69
CA TYR A 69 -1.51 0.96 -8.08
C TYR A 69 -0.04 1.25 -8.34
N ARG A 70 0.26 2.45 -8.82
CA ARG A 70 1.63 2.92 -9.03
C ARG A 70 1.99 4.07 -8.09
N GLN A 71 3.12 3.96 -7.41
CA GLN A 71 3.73 5.07 -6.69
C GLN A 71 4.89 5.68 -7.50
N LYS A 72 5.25 6.93 -7.15
CA LYS A 72 6.47 7.55 -7.67
C LYS A 72 7.70 6.82 -7.12
N ASN A 73 8.76 6.70 -7.94
CA ASN A 73 10.05 6.10 -7.57
C ASN A 73 9.97 4.61 -7.18
N MET A 74 9.14 3.84 -7.86
CA MET A 74 9.13 2.39 -7.71
C MET A 74 10.29 1.76 -8.47
N ALA A 75 10.94 0.77 -7.86
CA ALA A 75 12.02 0.01 -8.49
C ALA A 75 11.49 -0.67 -9.77
N GLY A 76 12.21 -0.47 -10.89
CA GLY A 76 11.81 -0.99 -12.20
C GLY A 76 10.59 -0.30 -12.84
N ASN A 77 10.04 0.75 -12.21
CA ASN A 77 8.85 1.48 -12.68
C ASN A 77 7.60 0.60 -12.84
N PHE A 78 7.50 -0.47 -12.05
CA PHE A 78 6.37 -1.41 -12.06
C PHE A 78 5.25 -0.97 -11.12
N GLU A 79 4.04 -1.50 -11.35
CA GLU A 79 2.88 -1.32 -10.49
C GLU A 79 2.85 -2.33 -9.34
N ASN A 80 2.10 -1.97 -8.29
CA ASN A 80 1.56 -2.93 -7.33
C ASN A 80 0.28 -3.51 -7.90
N VAL A 81 0.13 -4.82 -7.87
CA VAL A 81 -1.05 -5.50 -8.42
C VAL A 81 -1.68 -6.37 -7.34
N GLY A 82 -2.98 -6.19 -7.11
CA GLY A 82 -3.78 -7.07 -6.27
C GLY A 82 -4.47 -8.15 -7.09
N TYR A 83 -4.33 -9.39 -6.65
CA TYR A 83 -4.96 -10.58 -7.21
C TYR A 83 -5.90 -11.19 -6.17
N ALA A 84 -7.07 -11.69 -6.60
CA ALA A 84 -8.02 -12.34 -5.70
C ALA A 84 -8.78 -13.46 -6.43
N ALA A 85 -9.22 -14.46 -5.68
CA ALA A 85 -10.19 -15.42 -6.15
C ALA A 85 -11.54 -14.72 -6.45
N PRO A 86 -12.36 -15.23 -7.37
CA PRO A 86 -13.67 -14.66 -7.65
C PRO A 86 -14.51 -14.46 -6.38
N GLY A 87 -15.03 -13.25 -6.17
CA GLY A 87 -15.80 -12.88 -4.99
C GLY A 87 -14.97 -12.60 -3.72
N LYS A 88 -13.63 -12.65 -3.77
CA LYS A 88 -12.72 -12.43 -2.63
C LYS A 88 -11.88 -11.16 -2.75
N ALA A 89 -12.21 -10.26 -3.68
CA ALA A 89 -11.54 -8.97 -3.82
C ALA A 89 -11.67 -8.14 -2.52
N CYS A 90 -10.57 -7.55 -2.06
CA CYS A 90 -10.59 -6.67 -0.90
C CYS A 90 -11.23 -5.32 -1.26
N ILE A 91 -12.47 -5.11 -0.81
CA ILE A 91 -13.25 -3.90 -1.10
C ILE A 91 -12.51 -2.65 -0.61
N TYR A 92 -11.81 -2.72 0.52
CA TYR A 92 -11.01 -1.59 1.03
C TYR A 92 -9.96 -1.12 0.01
N ASN A 93 -9.27 -2.05 -0.66
CA ASN A 93 -8.28 -1.69 -1.67
C ASN A 93 -8.92 -0.95 -2.85
N ILE A 94 -10.10 -1.37 -3.26
CA ILE A 94 -10.85 -0.71 -4.35
C ILE A 94 -11.27 0.69 -3.90
N LEU A 95 -11.94 0.80 -2.75
CA LEU A 95 -12.50 2.06 -2.26
C LEU A 95 -11.44 3.11 -1.94
N ILE A 96 -10.27 2.70 -1.43
CA ILE A 96 -9.16 3.64 -1.16
C ILE A 96 -8.56 4.19 -2.46
N MET A 97 -8.56 3.39 -3.52
CA MET A 97 -8.06 3.81 -4.84
C MET A 97 -9.03 4.73 -5.57
N GLU A 98 -10.32 4.42 -5.50
CA GLU A 98 -11.38 5.23 -6.11
C GLU A 98 -11.67 6.53 -5.32
N GLU A 99 -11.15 6.65 -4.09
CA GLU A 99 -11.36 7.79 -3.19
C GLU A 99 -12.84 8.15 -2.96
N GLN A 100 -13.73 7.16 -2.98
CA GLN A 100 -15.18 7.32 -2.87
C GLN A 100 -15.75 7.00 -1.48
N GLN A 101 -14.88 6.85 -0.48
CA GLN A 101 -15.28 6.53 0.88
C GLN A 101 -14.54 7.39 1.89
N THR A 102 -15.26 7.81 2.94
CA THR A 102 -14.65 8.38 4.15
C THR A 102 -13.87 7.30 4.88
N ILE A 103 -12.62 7.59 5.21
CA ILE A 103 -11.69 6.70 5.92
C ILE A 103 -11.13 7.43 7.13
N ALA A 104 -11.52 7.03 8.33
CA ALA A 104 -10.91 7.50 9.57
C ALA A 104 -9.62 6.71 9.84
N ALA A 105 -8.48 7.41 9.87
CA ALA A 105 -7.17 6.79 10.03
C ALA A 105 -6.59 7.05 11.43
N CYS A 106 -5.93 6.06 12.01
CA CYS A 106 -5.21 6.14 13.29
C CYS A 106 -3.73 5.83 13.09
N GLY A 107 -2.88 6.44 13.91
CA GLY A 107 -1.44 6.20 13.91
C GLY A 107 -0.62 7.31 13.24
N ALA A 108 0.68 7.34 13.57
CA ALA A 108 1.61 8.30 13.01
C ALA A 108 1.73 8.14 11.48
N GLY A 109 1.77 9.26 10.77
CA GLY A 109 1.93 9.31 9.32
C GLY A 109 0.72 8.86 8.51
N THR A 110 -0.42 8.59 9.15
CA THR A 110 -1.67 8.23 8.45
C THR A 110 -2.49 9.47 8.11
N THR A 111 -3.44 9.32 7.19
CA THR A 111 -4.30 10.41 6.73
C THR A 111 -5.76 9.99 6.78
N THR A 112 -6.57 10.71 7.57
CA THR A 112 -8.03 10.62 7.50
C THR A 112 -8.49 11.32 6.23
N LYS A 113 -9.35 10.65 5.47
CA LYS A 113 -9.98 11.19 4.26
C LYS A 113 -11.49 11.28 4.49
N VAL A 114 -12.07 12.44 4.23
CA VAL A 114 -13.52 12.64 4.27
C VAL A 114 -14.02 12.94 2.87
N TYR A 115 -14.91 12.08 2.39
CA TYR A 115 -15.51 12.20 1.07
C TYR A 115 -16.90 12.85 1.18
N PHE A 116 -17.15 13.88 0.38
CA PHE A 116 -18.41 14.60 0.25
C PHE A 116 -19.05 14.26 -1.11
N PRO A 117 -19.98 13.29 -1.15
CA PRO A 117 -20.54 12.78 -2.41
C PRO A 117 -21.25 13.84 -3.25
N ALA A 118 -22.01 14.72 -2.59
CA ALA A 118 -22.78 15.77 -3.28
C ALA A 118 -21.90 16.76 -4.06
N GLU A 119 -20.67 16.98 -3.61
CA GLU A 119 -19.72 17.92 -4.18
C GLU A 119 -18.61 17.22 -4.97
N ASN A 120 -18.59 15.89 -4.94
CA ASN A 120 -17.48 15.05 -5.42
C ASN A 120 -16.12 15.58 -4.92
N ARG A 121 -16.06 15.92 -3.64
CA ARG A 121 -14.92 16.57 -2.98
C ARG A 121 -14.34 15.65 -1.92
N LEU A 122 -13.00 15.62 -1.82
CA LEU A 122 -12.27 14.91 -0.80
C LEU A 122 -11.42 15.86 0.03
N GLU A 123 -11.56 15.81 1.35
CA GLU A 123 -10.70 16.53 2.29
C GLU A 123 -9.85 15.58 3.11
N ARG A 124 -8.72 16.09 3.62
CA ARG A 124 -7.73 15.28 4.34
C ARG A 124 -7.33 15.93 5.65
N ALA A 125 -7.21 15.11 6.71
CA ALA A 125 -6.57 15.46 7.97
C ALA A 125 -5.39 14.51 8.19
N GLU A 126 -4.18 15.05 8.14
CA GLU A 126 -2.95 14.27 8.25
C GLU A 126 -2.46 14.21 9.70
N ASN A 127 -2.05 13.04 10.15
CA ASN A 127 -1.29 12.87 11.38
C ASN A 127 0.20 13.14 11.13
N VAL A 128 0.92 13.64 12.13
CA VAL A 128 2.36 13.81 12.04
C VAL A 128 3.06 12.47 11.82
N LYS A 129 4.18 12.48 11.08
CA LYS A 129 4.87 11.25 10.67
C LYS A 129 5.79 10.68 11.74
N ASN A 130 6.39 11.54 12.57
CA ASN A 130 7.26 11.10 13.64
C ASN A 130 6.42 10.52 14.78
N VAL A 131 6.78 9.35 15.29
CA VAL A 131 6.01 8.61 16.29
C VAL A 131 5.98 9.35 17.62
N GLU A 132 7.10 9.89 18.08
CA GLU A 132 7.21 10.66 19.35
C GLU A 132 6.31 11.90 19.27
N GLN A 133 6.44 12.69 18.20
CA GLN A 133 5.58 13.86 17.99
C GLN A 133 4.09 13.49 17.86
N TYR A 134 3.77 12.31 17.32
CA TYR A 134 2.39 11.85 17.25
C TYR A 134 1.82 11.57 18.63
N ILE A 135 2.61 10.97 19.52
CA ILE A 135 2.22 10.68 20.91
C ILE A 135 2.05 11.98 21.68
N ASP A 136 3.03 12.88 21.59
CA ASP A 136 3.01 14.16 22.30
C ASP A 136 1.89 15.11 21.87
N ARG A 137 1.43 14.98 20.61
CA ARG A 137 0.41 15.84 20.00
C ARG A 137 -0.87 15.08 19.66
N LEU A 138 -1.16 13.99 20.40
CA LEU A 138 -2.31 13.15 20.14
C LEU A 138 -3.63 13.91 20.14
N ASP A 139 -3.83 14.78 21.15
CA ASP A 139 -5.04 15.59 21.30
C ASP A 139 -5.24 16.51 20.09
N GLU A 140 -4.17 17.14 19.59
CA GLU A 140 -4.21 17.97 18.39
C GLU A 140 -4.61 17.13 17.14
N MET A 141 -4.07 15.92 17.00
CA MET A 141 -4.44 15.02 15.88
C MET A 141 -5.90 14.60 15.97
N MET A 142 -6.40 14.36 17.18
CA MET A 142 -7.81 14.02 17.42
C MET A 142 -8.71 15.22 17.10
N GLU A 143 -8.35 16.42 17.52
CA GLU A 143 -9.11 17.64 17.25
C GLU A 143 -9.19 17.94 15.74
N ARG A 144 -8.07 17.86 15.00
CA ARG A 144 -8.05 18.04 13.54
C ARG A 144 -8.99 17.07 12.83
N LYS A 145 -8.94 15.81 13.24
CA LYS A 145 -9.80 14.76 12.69
C LYS A 145 -11.25 14.99 13.04
N GLY A 146 -11.55 15.33 14.30
CA GLY A 146 -12.90 15.62 14.78
C GLY A 146 -13.53 16.79 14.03
N ARG A 147 -12.80 17.90 13.82
CA ARG A 147 -13.28 19.02 13.02
C ARG A 147 -13.65 18.60 11.58
N LEU A 148 -12.80 17.80 10.94
CA LEU A 148 -13.08 17.36 9.58
C LEU A 148 -14.26 16.40 9.50
N LEU A 149 -14.38 15.45 10.44
CA LEU A 149 -15.50 14.50 10.48
C LEU A 149 -16.83 15.16 10.86
N SER A 150 -16.80 16.28 11.60
CA SER A 150 -18.03 17.01 11.94
C SER A 150 -18.65 17.79 10.76
N LEU A 151 -18.00 17.79 9.59
CA LEU A 151 -18.53 18.36 8.35
C LEU A 151 -19.40 17.39 7.56
N LEU A 152 -19.44 16.11 7.95
CA LEU A 152 -20.32 15.08 7.36
C LEU A 152 -21.74 15.25 7.85
#